data_79fca58db4ae7cc55d8b523ad0c9f200
#
_entry.id   79fca58db4ae7cc55d8b523ad0c9f200
#
_cell.length_a   1.000
_cell.length_b   1.000
_cell.length_c   1.000
_cell.angle_alpha   90.00
_cell.angle_beta   90.00
_cell.angle_gamma   90.00
#
_symmetry.space_group_name_H-M   'P 1'
#
loop_
_entity.id
_entity.type
_entity.pdbx_description
1 polymer ?
#
loop_
_entity_poly.entity_id
_entity_poly.type
_entity_poly.pdbx_seq_one_letter_code
_entity_poly.pdbx_strand_id
1 'polypeptide(L)'
;MITLKVNDIEVTVPRGSTILQAAEKAGVFVPTLCHDKRITPYGACRLCVVEDRKKPGNLIPSCFTPARDRMEILTETPAVLDAVRTQLQLILVNHPLDCPVCDKAGECTLQDLVIRYDIAEAPFGTERFARYVDRRSPLIERDMTRCVLCGRCVRICGELQGRDELEFLHRGYKTVVGTDGGRALDCDFCGLCVSTCPVGALNDKLFKDRTRVWKIRKEASVCNHCGLACRADFHLEEGRLRRVTPAAPAAGEKGLLCARGQFGWRAFESPSRLGTPQVRRDGALREAGWDEAVNHAAKALDAVRRSHGAESIALLTADHLTTEEAAAWAAFRRDTLGGGPIGSIQAGGYRRILEILAGARGARVAGGTPRDLDEAEALVVLGGGAAELHPVLKPLVNGWMRKGDKDLAVVSSWPDTLTRRATLPLTVAPGLVEEFCAELLEALGPERTKPPAELARFGIDSCALARLSGREGTTLACRYSDGPRLYLFMPFLLDEAAGRVAVQVAVTEGSYFDTTAKTTLGWVVAAPEEPAAPRRDRPQQTGGPPQKRPPGGAHRHIGLDHRASL
;
A
#
# COMPACT_ATOMS: atom_id res chain seq x y z
N MET A 1 -0.79 -9.31 -30.24
CA MET A 1 -1.56 -10.45 -29.71
C MET A 1 -0.94 -11.73 -30.25
N ILE A 2 -1.05 -12.84 -29.53
CA ILE A 2 -0.71 -14.21 -29.94
C ILE A 2 -1.88 -15.12 -29.58
N THR A 3 -2.08 -16.18 -30.38
CA THR A 3 -3.16 -17.16 -30.17
C THR A 3 -2.56 -18.56 -30.00
N LEU A 4 -3.00 -19.25 -28.93
CA LEU A 4 -2.53 -20.60 -28.59
C LEU A 4 -3.70 -21.44 -28.06
N LYS A 5 -3.47 -22.73 -27.87
CA LYS A 5 -4.43 -23.64 -27.23
C LYS A 5 -3.93 -24.09 -25.87
N VAL A 6 -4.84 -24.15 -24.90
CA VAL A 6 -4.61 -24.72 -23.58
C VAL A 6 -5.71 -25.73 -23.29
N ASN A 7 -5.36 -27.01 -23.20
CA ASN A 7 -6.32 -28.13 -23.13
C ASN A 7 -7.42 -28.03 -24.19
N ASP A 8 -7.02 -27.79 -25.45
CA ASP A 8 -7.90 -27.60 -26.61
C ASP A 8 -8.75 -26.30 -26.59
N ILE A 9 -8.70 -25.49 -25.56
CA ILE A 9 -9.34 -24.16 -25.47
C ILE A 9 -8.44 -23.14 -26.17
N GLU A 10 -8.97 -22.53 -27.24
CA GLU A 10 -8.25 -21.45 -27.93
C GLU A 10 -8.29 -20.15 -27.13
N VAL A 11 -7.15 -19.53 -26.95
CA VAL A 11 -7.02 -18.28 -26.18
C VAL A 11 -6.05 -17.33 -26.86
N THR A 12 -6.41 -16.04 -26.90
CA THR A 12 -5.57 -14.96 -27.43
C THR A 12 -5.09 -14.08 -26.28
N VAL A 13 -3.78 -13.87 -26.18
CA VAL A 13 -3.14 -13.06 -25.13
C VAL A 13 -2.19 -12.03 -25.74
N PRO A 14 -1.80 -10.96 -25.01
CA PRO A 14 -0.76 -10.03 -25.44
C PRO A 14 0.58 -10.74 -25.69
N ARG A 15 1.40 -10.21 -26.60
CA ARG A 15 2.80 -10.67 -26.72
C ARG A 15 3.53 -10.45 -25.41
N GLY A 16 4.37 -11.38 -25.01
CA GLY A 16 5.10 -11.34 -23.73
C GLY A 16 4.33 -11.96 -22.57
N SER A 17 3.04 -12.31 -22.72
CA SER A 17 2.32 -13.07 -21.70
C SER A 17 2.97 -14.43 -21.47
N THR A 18 2.93 -14.93 -20.23
CA THR A 18 3.41 -16.27 -19.90
C THR A 18 2.36 -17.33 -20.25
N ILE A 19 2.79 -18.58 -20.34
CA ILE A 19 1.86 -19.72 -20.52
C ILE A 19 0.86 -19.80 -19.37
N LEU A 20 1.27 -19.50 -18.13
CA LEU A 20 0.37 -19.46 -16.97
C LEU A 20 -0.73 -18.40 -17.14
N GLN A 21 -0.40 -17.19 -17.61
CA GLN A 21 -1.39 -16.15 -17.90
C GLN A 21 -2.37 -16.55 -19.00
N ALA A 22 -1.89 -17.29 -20.00
CA ALA A 22 -2.77 -17.83 -21.03
C ALA A 22 -3.71 -18.91 -20.47
N ALA A 23 -3.21 -19.81 -19.61
CA ALA A 23 -4.02 -20.81 -18.93
C ALA A 23 -5.09 -20.17 -18.04
N GLU A 24 -4.72 -19.16 -17.25
CA GLU A 24 -5.67 -18.40 -16.42
C GLU A 24 -6.77 -17.73 -17.27
N LYS A 25 -6.40 -17.13 -18.40
CA LYS A 25 -7.38 -16.52 -19.32
C LYS A 25 -8.31 -17.55 -19.96
N ALA A 26 -7.80 -18.77 -20.21
CA ALA A 26 -8.59 -19.89 -20.68
C ALA A 26 -9.45 -20.54 -19.58
N GLY A 27 -9.38 -20.08 -18.33
CA GLY A 27 -10.06 -20.70 -17.19
C GLY A 27 -9.46 -22.04 -16.76
N VAL A 28 -8.25 -22.37 -17.20
CA VAL A 28 -7.57 -23.63 -16.90
C VAL A 28 -6.68 -23.46 -15.67
N PHE A 29 -6.90 -24.30 -14.67
CA PHE A 29 -6.12 -24.29 -13.44
C PHE A 29 -4.74 -24.91 -13.65
N VAL A 30 -3.69 -24.18 -13.21
CA VAL A 30 -2.31 -24.67 -13.13
C VAL A 30 -1.79 -24.41 -11.71
N PRO A 31 -1.28 -25.43 -10.98
CA PRO A 31 -0.88 -25.28 -9.59
C PRO A 31 0.37 -24.42 -9.44
N THR A 32 0.36 -23.55 -8.44
CA THR A 32 1.52 -22.72 -8.09
C THR A 32 1.62 -22.50 -6.59
N LEU A 33 2.85 -22.38 -6.04
CA LEU A 33 3.12 -21.91 -4.67
C LEU A 33 4.02 -20.68 -4.64
N CYS A 34 4.95 -20.56 -5.57
CA CYS A 34 5.91 -19.44 -5.59
C CYS A 34 5.48 -18.26 -6.46
N HIS A 35 4.43 -18.42 -7.26
CA HIS A 35 3.91 -17.36 -8.12
C HIS A 35 2.98 -16.41 -7.36
N ASP A 36 3.17 -15.11 -7.57
CA ASP A 36 2.26 -14.04 -7.16
C ASP A 36 2.27 -12.98 -8.28
N LYS A 37 1.09 -12.58 -8.75
CA LYS A 37 0.93 -11.67 -9.92
C LYS A 37 1.55 -10.28 -9.70
N ARG A 38 1.80 -9.91 -8.45
CA ARG A 38 2.33 -8.59 -8.06
C ARG A 38 3.83 -8.47 -8.16
N ILE A 39 4.55 -9.61 -8.24
CA ILE A 39 6.01 -9.70 -8.21
C ILE A 39 6.54 -10.52 -9.38
N THR A 40 7.85 -10.41 -9.67
CA THR A 40 8.47 -11.18 -10.77
C THR A 40 8.31 -12.69 -10.57
N PRO A 41 8.14 -13.47 -11.65
CA PRO A 41 8.18 -14.91 -11.57
C PRO A 41 9.52 -15.41 -11.01
N TYR A 42 9.48 -16.42 -10.15
CA TYR A 42 10.67 -16.96 -9.48
C TYR A 42 11.02 -18.40 -9.90
N GLY A 43 10.00 -19.23 -10.15
CA GLY A 43 10.19 -20.59 -10.65
C GLY A 43 10.72 -21.59 -9.61
N ALA A 44 10.63 -21.30 -8.28
CA ALA A 44 11.18 -22.16 -7.23
C ALA A 44 10.39 -23.46 -7.00
N CYS A 45 9.06 -23.41 -6.99
CA CYS A 45 8.24 -24.56 -6.55
C CYS A 45 8.08 -25.64 -7.63
N ARG A 46 8.30 -25.33 -8.90
CA ARG A 46 8.16 -26.23 -10.06
C ARG A 46 6.80 -26.94 -10.21
N LEU A 47 5.78 -26.48 -9.51
CA LEU A 47 4.43 -27.04 -9.61
C LEU A 47 3.71 -26.64 -10.90
N CYS A 48 4.08 -25.51 -11.49
CA CYS A 48 3.41 -24.96 -12.68
C CYS A 48 3.87 -25.60 -14.00
N VAL A 49 4.35 -26.83 -13.97
CA VAL A 49 4.76 -27.54 -15.16
C VAL A 49 3.57 -27.88 -16.05
N VAL A 50 3.76 -27.74 -17.34
CA VAL A 50 2.82 -28.08 -18.41
C VAL A 50 3.58 -28.78 -19.54
N GLU A 51 2.89 -29.42 -20.45
CA GLU A 51 3.48 -30.13 -21.60
C GLU A 51 3.09 -29.45 -22.90
N ASP A 52 4.02 -29.32 -23.82
CA ASP A 52 3.73 -28.95 -25.22
C ASP A 52 3.37 -30.19 -26.01
N ARG A 53 2.14 -30.29 -26.54
CA ARG A 53 1.65 -31.42 -27.34
C ARG A 53 2.59 -31.78 -28.51
N LYS A 54 3.29 -30.79 -29.05
CA LYS A 54 4.28 -30.98 -30.15
C LYS A 54 5.60 -31.56 -29.68
N LYS A 55 5.83 -31.63 -28.35
CA LYS A 55 7.04 -32.15 -27.74
C LYS A 55 6.72 -32.99 -26.51
N PRO A 56 6.10 -34.17 -26.70
CA PRO A 56 5.72 -35.05 -25.59
C PRO A 56 6.87 -35.35 -24.63
N GLY A 57 6.61 -35.37 -23.35
CA GLY A 57 7.59 -35.57 -22.29
C GLY A 57 8.45 -34.35 -21.92
N ASN A 58 8.36 -33.23 -22.66
CA ASN A 58 9.07 -32.01 -22.32
C ASN A 58 8.21 -31.13 -21.40
N LEU A 59 8.48 -31.17 -20.12
CA LEU A 59 7.79 -30.38 -19.09
C LEU A 59 8.33 -28.95 -19.01
N ILE A 60 7.44 -27.97 -19.20
CA ILE A 60 7.76 -26.54 -19.27
C ILE A 60 7.16 -25.82 -18.06
N PRO A 61 7.94 -25.05 -17.29
CA PRO A 61 7.39 -24.24 -16.20
C PRO A 61 6.61 -23.03 -16.76
N SER A 62 5.30 -23.03 -16.62
CA SER A 62 4.40 -22.05 -17.27
C SER A 62 4.50 -20.64 -16.70
N CYS A 63 4.88 -20.47 -15.42
CA CYS A 63 4.80 -19.17 -14.73
C CYS A 63 5.81 -18.12 -15.24
N PHE A 64 6.89 -18.53 -15.90
CA PHE A 64 7.89 -17.61 -16.46
C PHE A 64 8.25 -17.90 -17.94
N THR A 65 7.69 -18.96 -18.53
CA THR A 65 7.91 -19.26 -19.95
C THR A 65 6.95 -18.42 -20.81
N PRO A 66 7.46 -17.59 -21.73
CA PRO A 66 6.62 -16.81 -22.62
C PRO A 66 5.76 -17.71 -23.51
N ALA A 67 4.48 -17.39 -23.61
CA ALA A 67 3.57 -18.01 -24.58
C ALA A 67 3.99 -17.61 -26.00
N ARG A 68 3.85 -18.54 -26.96
CA ARG A 68 4.14 -18.31 -28.37
C ARG A 68 2.92 -18.64 -29.20
N ASP A 69 2.83 -18.03 -30.36
CA ASP A 69 1.75 -18.28 -31.30
C ASP A 69 1.67 -19.78 -31.72
N ARG A 70 0.47 -20.29 -31.80
CA ARG A 70 0.17 -21.70 -32.17
C ARG A 70 0.78 -22.77 -31.24
N MET A 71 1.13 -22.42 -29.97
CA MET A 71 1.44 -23.44 -28.99
C MET A 71 0.21 -24.26 -28.64
N GLU A 72 0.42 -25.53 -28.27
CA GLU A 72 -0.62 -26.45 -27.83
C GLU A 72 -0.23 -27.04 -26.47
N ILE A 73 -0.72 -26.39 -25.41
CA ILE A 73 -0.34 -26.67 -24.03
C ILE A 73 -1.33 -27.63 -23.38
N LEU A 74 -0.81 -28.66 -22.73
CA LEU A 74 -1.55 -29.65 -21.95
C LEU A 74 -1.16 -29.53 -20.48
N THR A 75 -2.16 -29.51 -19.59
CA THR A 75 -1.95 -29.28 -18.14
C THR A 75 -2.21 -30.53 -17.29
N GLU A 76 -2.72 -31.61 -17.86
CA GLU A 76 -3.16 -32.79 -17.11
C GLU A 76 -2.72 -34.12 -17.78
N THR A 77 -1.61 -34.12 -18.53
CA THR A 77 -1.02 -35.38 -19.01
C THR A 77 -0.50 -36.22 -17.86
N PRO A 78 -0.37 -37.55 -18.02
CA PRO A 78 0.22 -38.40 -16.97
C PRO A 78 1.60 -37.89 -16.50
N ALA A 79 2.44 -37.42 -17.43
CA ALA A 79 3.76 -36.87 -17.10
C ALA A 79 3.67 -35.59 -16.28
N VAL A 80 2.73 -34.68 -16.59
CA VAL A 80 2.49 -33.45 -15.80
C VAL A 80 1.99 -33.80 -14.41
N LEU A 81 1.00 -34.69 -14.29
CA LEU A 81 0.40 -35.08 -13.01
C LEU A 81 1.44 -35.76 -12.09
N ASP A 82 2.27 -36.67 -12.65
CA ASP A 82 3.34 -37.33 -11.90
C ASP A 82 4.38 -36.32 -11.39
N ALA A 83 4.82 -35.40 -12.26
CA ALA A 83 5.75 -34.35 -11.86
C ALA A 83 5.18 -33.44 -10.75
N VAL A 84 3.91 -33.04 -10.84
CA VAL A 84 3.25 -32.22 -9.81
C VAL A 84 3.15 -32.97 -8.49
N ARG A 85 2.74 -34.26 -8.50
CA ARG A 85 2.67 -35.10 -7.30
C ARG A 85 4.05 -35.27 -6.66
N THR A 86 5.06 -35.59 -7.43
CA THR A 86 6.45 -35.71 -6.95
C THR A 86 6.93 -34.41 -6.30
N GLN A 87 6.69 -33.25 -6.93
CA GLN A 87 7.07 -31.96 -6.34
C GLN A 87 6.33 -31.65 -5.03
N LEU A 88 5.04 -31.98 -4.94
CA LEU A 88 4.28 -31.83 -3.69
C LEU A 88 4.83 -32.74 -2.60
N GLN A 89 5.12 -34.00 -2.91
CA GLN A 89 5.73 -34.95 -1.98
C GLN A 89 7.09 -34.45 -1.46
N LEU A 90 7.95 -33.91 -2.34
CA LEU A 90 9.23 -33.32 -1.96
C LEU A 90 9.06 -32.09 -1.03
N ILE A 91 8.04 -31.27 -1.25
CA ILE A 91 7.71 -30.14 -0.36
C ILE A 91 7.28 -30.68 1.03
N LEU A 92 6.51 -31.75 1.08
CA LEU A 92 6.02 -32.35 2.32
C LEU A 92 7.10 -33.02 3.16
N VAL A 93 8.26 -33.37 2.60
CA VAL A 93 9.40 -33.93 3.34
C VAL A 93 9.76 -33.08 4.57
N ASN A 94 9.78 -31.74 4.40
CA ASN A 94 10.11 -30.80 5.47
C ASN A 94 8.92 -30.04 6.05
N HIS A 95 7.72 -30.20 5.48
CA HIS A 95 6.51 -29.53 5.95
C HIS A 95 5.76 -30.40 6.96
N PRO A 96 5.48 -29.93 8.19
CA PRO A 96 4.73 -30.72 9.17
C PRO A 96 3.29 -30.90 8.70
N LEU A 97 2.76 -32.13 8.86
CA LEU A 97 1.36 -32.46 8.56
C LEU A 97 0.48 -32.25 9.79
N ASP A 98 0.64 -31.11 10.45
CA ASP A 98 -0.07 -30.71 11.67
C ASP A 98 -1.18 -29.67 11.38
N CYS A 99 -1.84 -29.80 10.24
CA CYS A 99 -2.92 -28.88 9.82
C CYS A 99 -3.99 -28.63 10.91
N PRO A 100 -4.40 -29.58 11.74
CA PRO A 100 -5.39 -29.34 12.80
C PRO A 100 -4.98 -28.25 13.80
N VAL A 101 -3.69 -28.02 14.02
CA VAL A 101 -3.16 -27.00 14.94
C VAL A 101 -2.54 -25.79 14.21
N CYS A 102 -2.58 -25.78 12.89
CA CYS A 102 -2.05 -24.68 12.07
C CYS A 102 -3.13 -23.61 11.83
N ASP A 103 -2.81 -22.32 12.08
CA ASP A 103 -3.75 -21.22 11.83
C ASP A 103 -4.09 -21.01 10.36
N LYS A 104 -3.28 -21.54 9.43
CA LYS A 104 -3.53 -21.47 8.00
C LYS A 104 -4.49 -22.53 7.48
N ALA A 105 -4.89 -23.48 8.32
CA ALA A 105 -5.83 -24.54 7.92
C ALA A 105 -7.15 -23.95 7.38
N GLY A 106 -7.61 -24.46 6.23
CA GLY A 106 -8.81 -23.99 5.53
C GLY A 106 -8.59 -22.77 4.62
N GLU A 107 -7.38 -22.19 4.61
CA GLU A 107 -6.97 -21.15 3.64
C GLU A 107 -5.51 -21.36 3.19
N CYS A 108 -5.04 -22.59 3.21
CA CYS A 108 -3.66 -22.97 2.90
C CYS A 108 -3.56 -23.53 1.47
N THR A 109 -2.87 -22.83 0.60
CA THR A 109 -2.69 -23.27 -0.80
C THR A 109 -2.03 -24.65 -0.90
N LEU A 110 -1.08 -24.97 0.00
CA LEU A 110 -0.45 -26.30 0.02
C LEU A 110 -1.46 -27.38 0.41
N GLN A 111 -2.30 -27.13 1.42
CA GLN A 111 -3.35 -28.07 1.83
C GLN A 111 -4.33 -28.36 0.69
N ASP A 112 -4.78 -27.31 -0.01
CA ASP A 112 -5.70 -27.46 -1.14
C ASP A 112 -5.06 -28.28 -2.27
N LEU A 113 -3.77 -28.06 -2.56
CA LEU A 113 -3.04 -28.83 -3.57
C LEU A 113 -2.83 -30.28 -3.15
N VAL A 114 -2.49 -30.54 -1.91
CA VAL A 114 -2.33 -31.90 -1.38
C VAL A 114 -3.63 -32.70 -1.52
N ILE A 115 -4.77 -32.10 -1.18
CA ILE A 115 -6.09 -32.68 -1.34
C ILE A 115 -6.43 -32.89 -2.83
N ARG A 116 -6.22 -31.87 -3.67
CA ARG A 116 -6.54 -31.91 -5.10
C ARG A 116 -5.78 -33.02 -5.85
N TYR A 117 -4.53 -33.26 -5.51
CA TYR A 117 -3.66 -34.24 -6.18
C TYR A 117 -3.59 -35.58 -5.44
N ASP A 118 -4.45 -35.77 -4.42
CA ASP A 118 -4.59 -37.01 -3.66
C ASP A 118 -3.23 -37.51 -3.10
N ILE A 119 -2.57 -36.66 -2.30
CA ILE A 119 -1.29 -36.98 -1.68
C ILE A 119 -1.52 -37.34 -0.22
N ALA A 120 -1.49 -38.63 0.08
CA ALA A 120 -1.66 -39.13 1.45
C ALA A 120 -0.39 -39.01 2.28
N GLU A 121 0.79 -39.21 1.66
CA GLU A 121 2.08 -39.21 2.37
C GLU A 121 3.24 -38.77 1.46
N ALA A 122 4.37 -38.45 2.08
CA ALA A 122 5.64 -38.25 1.38
C ALA A 122 6.47 -39.53 1.47
N PRO A 123 6.74 -40.22 0.38
CA PRO A 123 7.44 -41.52 0.38
C PRO A 123 8.93 -41.42 0.71
N PHE A 124 9.45 -40.20 0.85
CA PHE A 124 10.86 -39.95 1.09
C PHE A 124 11.14 -39.91 2.60
N GLY A 125 11.75 -40.99 3.15
CA GLY A 125 12.14 -41.06 4.54
C GLY A 125 13.42 -40.27 4.81
N THR A 126 13.28 -39.01 5.23
CA THR A 126 14.39 -38.19 5.70
C THR A 126 14.07 -37.53 7.03
N GLU A 127 15.11 -37.29 7.86
CA GLU A 127 14.95 -36.46 9.04
C GLU A 127 14.61 -35.03 8.64
N ARG A 128 13.59 -34.46 9.28
CA ARG A 128 13.24 -33.07 9.07
C ARG A 128 14.30 -32.16 9.64
N PHE A 129 14.72 -31.18 8.87
CA PHE A 129 15.63 -30.16 9.35
C PHE A 129 14.95 -29.30 10.42
N ALA A 130 15.57 -29.22 11.61
CA ALA A 130 15.08 -28.35 12.69
C ALA A 130 15.18 -26.88 12.28
N ARG A 131 14.03 -26.24 12.18
CA ARG A 131 13.91 -24.82 11.87
C ARG A 131 13.37 -24.06 13.08
N TYR A 132 13.57 -22.74 13.09
CA TYR A 132 13.20 -21.91 14.21
C TYR A 132 11.80 -21.31 14.08
N VAL A 133 11.23 -20.94 15.22
CA VAL A 133 10.04 -20.07 15.31
C VAL A 133 10.47 -18.77 15.97
N ASP A 134 10.26 -17.66 15.28
CA ASP A 134 10.58 -16.33 15.79
C ASP A 134 9.31 -15.58 16.20
N ARG A 135 9.18 -15.29 17.48
CA ARG A 135 8.06 -14.60 18.13
C ARG A 135 8.38 -13.21 18.64
N ARG A 136 9.59 -12.69 18.35
CA ARG A 136 10.06 -11.40 18.90
C ARG A 136 9.32 -10.18 18.32
N SER A 137 8.86 -10.28 17.07
CA SER A 137 8.09 -9.19 16.47
C SER A 137 6.73 -9.01 17.16
N PRO A 138 6.24 -7.78 17.35
CA PRO A 138 4.95 -7.53 18.01
C PRO A 138 3.74 -8.00 17.21
N LEU A 139 3.81 -7.98 15.87
CA LEU A 139 2.68 -8.21 14.98
C LEU A 139 2.79 -9.47 14.13
N ILE A 140 4.00 -9.94 13.82
CA ILE A 140 4.23 -11.04 12.88
C ILE A 140 5.05 -12.14 13.55
N GLU A 141 4.51 -13.38 13.56
CA GLU A 141 5.27 -14.56 13.93
C GLU A 141 5.83 -15.22 12.67
N ARG A 142 7.10 -15.62 12.72
CA ARG A 142 7.78 -16.38 11.67
C ARG A 142 8.00 -17.82 12.12
N ASP A 143 7.19 -18.74 11.63
CA ASP A 143 7.31 -20.18 11.87
C ASP A 143 7.99 -20.85 10.67
N MET A 144 9.31 -20.94 10.70
CA MET A 144 10.08 -21.51 9.60
C MET A 144 9.94 -23.02 9.51
N THR A 145 9.39 -23.70 10.50
CA THR A 145 9.08 -25.14 10.43
C THR A 145 8.06 -25.44 9.32
N ARG A 146 7.17 -24.47 9.01
CA ARG A 146 6.13 -24.56 7.99
C ARG A 146 6.52 -23.89 6.67
N CYS A 147 7.73 -23.33 6.59
CA CYS A 147 8.17 -22.62 5.39
C CYS A 147 8.49 -23.59 4.26
N VAL A 148 7.88 -23.38 3.08
CA VAL A 148 8.12 -24.14 1.85
C VAL A 148 9.13 -23.45 0.90
N LEU A 149 9.84 -22.45 1.37
CA LEU A 149 10.88 -21.69 0.63
C LEU A 149 10.41 -21.14 -0.72
N CYS A 150 9.14 -20.80 -0.84
CA CYS A 150 8.57 -20.28 -2.08
C CYS A 150 9.08 -18.87 -2.47
N GLY A 151 9.70 -18.14 -1.54
CA GLY A 151 10.29 -16.82 -1.75
C GLY A 151 9.30 -15.66 -1.96
N ARG A 152 7.99 -15.87 -1.86
CA ARG A 152 7.01 -14.78 -2.02
C ARG A 152 7.26 -13.63 -1.04
N CYS A 153 7.47 -13.94 0.25
CA CYS A 153 7.65 -12.96 1.30
C CYS A 153 8.94 -12.14 1.13
N VAL A 154 10.03 -12.78 0.72
CA VAL A 154 11.29 -12.09 0.42
C VAL A 154 11.09 -11.12 -0.73
N ARG A 155 10.56 -11.62 -1.84
CA ARG A 155 10.39 -10.81 -3.04
C ARG A 155 9.35 -9.70 -2.90
N ILE A 156 8.23 -9.95 -2.23
CA ILE A 156 7.24 -8.88 -2.03
C ILE A 156 7.75 -7.78 -1.10
N CYS A 157 8.60 -8.15 -0.11
CA CYS A 157 9.26 -7.19 0.75
C CYS A 157 10.24 -6.30 -0.03
N GLY A 158 11.09 -6.88 -0.88
CA GLY A 158 12.02 -6.12 -1.72
C GLY A 158 11.34 -5.42 -2.88
N GLU A 159 10.54 -6.16 -3.66
CA GLU A 159 10.03 -5.68 -4.94
C GLU A 159 8.89 -4.65 -4.80
N LEU A 160 7.95 -4.86 -3.88
CA LEU A 160 6.83 -3.94 -3.69
C LEU A 160 7.08 -2.98 -2.52
N GLN A 161 7.38 -3.51 -1.33
CA GLN A 161 7.58 -2.65 -0.17
C GLN A 161 8.90 -1.90 -0.23
N GLY A 162 9.93 -2.45 -0.92
CA GLY A 162 11.25 -1.84 -1.03
C GLY A 162 11.95 -1.68 0.32
N ARG A 163 11.71 -2.64 1.24
CA ARG A 163 12.30 -2.64 2.58
C ARG A 163 13.45 -3.64 2.70
N ASP A 164 13.41 -4.73 1.92
CA ASP A 164 14.41 -5.80 1.89
C ASP A 164 14.73 -6.40 3.29
N GLU A 165 13.72 -6.46 4.15
CA GLU A 165 13.86 -6.92 5.53
C GLU A 165 13.96 -8.45 5.64
N LEU A 166 13.33 -9.16 4.70
CA LEU A 166 13.33 -10.61 4.64
C LEU A 166 14.23 -11.10 3.52
N GLU A 167 15.10 -12.07 3.82
CA GLU A 167 16.01 -12.66 2.87
C GLU A 167 16.18 -14.18 3.07
N PHE A 168 16.82 -14.85 2.12
CA PHE A 168 17.24 -16.23 2.26
C PHE A 168 18.58 -16.30 2.98
N LEU A 169 18.58 -16.96 4.14
CA LEU A 169 19.79 -17.23 4.91
C LEU A 169 20.26 -18.66 4.63
N HIS A 170 21.57 -18.86 4.65
CA HIS A 170 22.23 -20.13 4.38
C HIS A 170 22.01 -20.64 2.94
N ARG A 171 22.50 -21.85 2.65
CA ARG A 171 22.40 -22.48 1.32
C ARG A 171 21.92 -23.92 1.41
N GLY A 172 21.36 -24.42 0.31
CA GLY A 172 20.93 -25.80 0.15
C GLY A 172 19.87 -26.19 1.16
N TYR A 173 20.01 -27.36 1.75
CA TYR A 173 19.04 -27.93 2.68
C TYR A 173 18.81 -27.08 3.94
N LYS A 174 19.81 -26.33 4.37
CA LYS A 174 19.74 -25.46 5.55
C LYS A 174 19.14 -24.07 5.26
N THR A 175 18.69 -23.81 4.05
CA THR A 175 18.08 -22.51 3.70
C THR A 175 16.84 -22.23 4.55
N VAL A 176 16.76 -21.02 5.09
CA VAL A 176 15.60 -20.48 5.82
C VAL A 176 15.35 -19.04 5.38
N VAL A 177 14.12 -18.56 5.58
CA VAL A 177 13.83 -17.14 5.42
C VAL A 177 14.04 -16.44 6.76
N GLY A 178 14.81 -15.38 6.77
CA GLY A 178 15.17 -14.65 7.98
C GLY A 178 15.40 -13.17 7.74
N THR A 179 16.01 -12.56 8.74
CA THR A 179 16.48 -11.17 8.74
C THR A 179 18.00 -11.19 8.85
N ASP A 180 18.65 -10.18 8.33
CA ASP A 180 20.11 -10.02 8.45
C ASP A 180 20.54 -10.15 9.92
N GLY A 181 21.61 -10.94 10.17
CA GLY A 181 22.11 -11.22 11.50
C GLY A 181 21.12 -11.93 12.43
N GLY A 182 19.98 -12.45 11.92
CA GLY A 182 18.98 -13.13 12.71
C GLY A 182 18.25 -12.23 13.73
N ARG A 183 18.26 -10.90 13.55
CA ARG A 183 17.57 -9.93 14.42
C ARG A 183 16.05 -10.05 14.34
N ALA A 184 15.34 -9.40 15.26
CA ALA A 184 13.89 -9.23 15.16
C ALA A 184 13.54 -8.39 13.92
N LEU A 185 12.30 -8.52 13.42
CA LEU A 185 11.82 -7.69 12.32
C LEU A 185 11.88 -6.19 12.69
N ASP A 186 12.56 -5.41 11.86
CA ASP A 186 12.59 -3.95 11.90
C ASP A 186 12.09 -3.43 10.55
N CYS A 187 10.78 -3.37 10.38
CA CYS A 187 10.14 -3.10 9.11
C CYS A 187 8.90 -2.21 9.23
N ASP A 188 8.26 -1.92 8.11
CA ASP A 188 7.05 -1.08 8.06
C ASP A 188 5.78 -1.82 8.55
N PHE A 189 5.88 -3.07 8.96
CA PHE A 189 4.78 -3.94 9.38
C PHE A 189 3.57 -3.91 8.42
N CYS A 190 3.81 -3.79 7.12
CA CYS A 190 2.75 -3.66 6.12
C CYS A 190 1.90 -4.92 5.95
N GLY A 191 2.33 -6.08 6.49
CA GLY A 191 1.61 -7.35 6.42
C GLY A 191 1.61 -8.04 5.05
N LEU A 192 2.28 -7.49 4.03
CA LEU A 192 2.34 -8.10 2.69
C LEU A 192 2.95 -9.51 2.70
N CYS A 193 3.97 -9.74 3.53
CA CYS A 193 4.59 -11.05 3.69
C CYS A 193 3.62 -12.08 4.30
N VAL A 194 2.75 -11.66 5.23
CA VAL A 194 1.71 -12.51 5.83
C VAL A 194 0.62 -12.83 4.81
N SER A 195 0.11 -11.81 4.12
CA SER A 195 -0.99 -11.97 3.16
C SER A 195 -0.60 -12.78 1.93
N THR A 196 0.68 -12.73 1.49
CA THR A 196 1.15 -13.51 0.34
C THR A 196 1.62 -14.93 0.68
N CYS A 197 1.85 -15.24 1.98
CA CYS A 197 2.35 -16.55 2.38
C CYS A 197 1.33 -17.65 2.05
N PRO A 198 1.69 -18.66 1.21
CA PRO A 198 0.76 -19.70 0.81
C PRO A 198 0.52 -20.76 1.89
N VAL A 199 1.28 -20.71 2.98
CA VAL A 199 1.26 -21.66 4.10
C VAL A 199 1.29 -20.93 5.44
N GLY A 200 1.28 -21.66 6.56
CA GLY A 200 1.31 -21.09 7.92
C GLY A 200 2.70 -20.67 8.42
N ALA A 201 3.61 -20.23 7.55
CA ALA A 201 4.95 -19.85 7.94
C ALA A 201 5.06 -18.40 8.45
N LEU A 202 4.18 -17.52 7.99
CA LEU A 202 4.10 -16.11 8.42
C LEU A 202 2.69 -15.86 8.92
N ASN A 203 2.55 -15.56 10.20
CA ASN A 203 1.27 -15.48 10.89
C ASN A 203 1.06 -14.10 11.48
N ASP A 204 -0.18 -13.62 11.40
CA ASP A 204 -0.67 -12.47 12.14
C ASP A 204 -0.79 -12.86 13.62
N LYS A 205 0.05 -12.28 14.50
CA LYS A 205 0.03 -12.59 15.94
C LYS A 205 -1.26 -12.15 16.63
N LEU A 206 -1.96 -11.17 16.07
CA LEU A 206 -3.23 -10.70 16.62
C LEU A 206 -4.38 -11.68 16.34
N PHE A 207 -4.22 -12.50 15.31
CA PHE A 207 -5.18 -13.52 14.91
C PHE A 207 -4.81 -14.93 15.40
N LYS A 208 -3.51 -15.23 15.48
CA LYS A 208 -2.97 -16.55 15.78
C LYS A 208 -3.58 -17.17 17.04
N ASP A 209 -3.96 -18.44 16.96
CA ASP A 209 -4.55 -19.28 18.04
C ASP A 209 -5.89 -18.75 18.59
N ARG A 210 -6.58 -17.81 17.91
CA ARG A 210 -7.82 -17.20 18.42
C ARG A 210 -9.08 -17.83 17.86
N THR A 211 -9.08 -18.19 16.58
CA THR A 211 -10.23 -18.77 15.91
C THR A 211 -9.80 -19.54 14.65
N ARG A 212 -10.75 -20.18 14.00
CA ARG A 212 -10.55 -20.92 12.76
C ARG A 212 -11.27 -20.24 11.60
N VAL A 213 -10.67 -20.28 10.41
CA VAL A 213 -11.20 -19.58 9.24
C VAL A 213 -12.60 -20.00 8.84
N TRP A 214 -13.02 -21.23 9.12
CA TRP A 214 -14.39 -21.72 8.84
C TRP A 214 -15.45 -21.25 9.84
N LYS A 215 -15.05 -20.57 10.93
CA LYS A 215 -15.96 -19.89 11.88
C LYS A 215 -16.13 -18.41 11.54
N ILE A 216 -15.39 -17.91 10.57
CA ILE A 216 -15.30 -16.49 10.25
C ILE A 216 -16.23 -16.16 9.08
N ARG A 217 -17.03 -15.12 9.26
CA ARG A 217 -17.72 -14.42 8.19
C ARG A 217 -16.83 -13.28 7.67
N LYS A 218 -16.65 -13.18 6.35
CA LYS A 218 -15.95 -12.09 5.69
C LYS A 218 -16.92 -11.03 5.25
N GLU A 219 -16.65 -9.79 5.62
CA GLU A 219 -17.40 -8.62 5.19
C GLU A 219 -16.47 -7.69 4.40
N ALA A 220 -16.85 -7.40 3.16
CA ALA A 220 -16.11 -6.46 2.34
C ALA A 220 -16.32 -5.03 2.86
N SER A 221 -15.23 -4.30 3.03
CA SER A 221 -15.25 -2.93 3.52
C SER A 221 -14.07 -2.13 2.97
N VAL A 222 -13.89 -0.92 3.43
CA VAL A 222 -12.78 -0.05 3.12
C VAL A 222 -12.08 0.42 4.39
N CYS A 223 -10.77 0.53 4.31
CA CYS A 223 -9.97 1.10 5.38
C CYS A 223 -10.16 2.64 5.39
N ASN A 224 -10.51 3.20 6.53
CA ASN A 224 -10.75 4.63 6.72
C ASN A 224 -9.58 5.40 7.38
N HIS A 225 -8.40 4.79 7.50
CA HIS A 225 -7.26 5.44 8.15
C HIS A 225 -6.63 6.58 7.33
N CYS A 226 -6.83 6.60 6.00
CA CYS A 226 -6.34 7.66 5.13
C CYS A 226 -7.13 7.70 3.81
N GLY A 227 -6.90 8.74 3.01
CA GLY A 227 -7.62 8.99 1.75
C GLY A 227 -7.44 7.94 0.64
N LEU A 228 -6.54 6.95 0.77
CA LEU A 228 -6.42 5.87 -0.20
C LEU A 228 -7.60 4.88 -0.16
N ALA A 229 -8.40 4.85 0.92
CA ALA A 229 -9.60 4.04 1.05
C ALA A 229 -9.40 2.58 0.58
N CYS A 230 -8.32 1.94 1.01
CA CYS A 230 -7.94 0.60 0.58
C CYS A 230 -9.05 -0.40 0.87
N ARG A 231 -9.41 -1.22 -0.11
CA ARG A 231 -10.39 -2.29 0.08
C ARG A 231 -9.84 -3.38 1.00
N ALA A 232 -10.65 -3.80 1.95
CA ALA A 232 -10.29 -4.77 2.97
C ALA A 232 -11.44 -5.73 3.26
N ASP A 233 -11.09 -6.97 3.60
CA ASP A 233 -12.02 -7.95 4.15
C ASP A 233 -11.93 -7.94 5.67
N PHE A 234 -13.03 -7.64 6.33
CA PHE A 234 -13.18 -7.69 7.77
C PHE A 234 -13.66 -9.09 8.16
N HIS A 235 -12.89 -9.77 9.00
CA HIS A 235 -13.15 -11.14 9.41
C HIS A 235 -13.81 -11.16 10.78
N LEU A 236 -15.08 -11.49 10.81
CA LEU A 236 -15.95 -11.45 11.99
C LEU A 236 -16.28 -12.85 12.49
N GLU A 237 -16.21 -13.07 13.79
CA GLU A 237 -16.74 -14.23 14.49
C GLU A 237 -17.67 -13.75 15.61
N GLU A 238 -18.92 -14.14 15.58
CA GLU A 238 -19.94 -13.73 16.57
C GLU A 238 -20.00 -12.20 16.79
N GLY A 239 -19.92 -11.43 15.71
CA GLY A 239 -19.95 -9.97 15.74
C GLY A 239 -18.64 -9.29 16.18
N ARG A 240 -17.60 -10.04 16.54
CA ARG A 240 -16.29 -9.50 16.91
C ARG A 240 -15.32 -9.55 15.74
N LEU A 241 -14.57 -8.47 15.57
CA LEU A 241 -13.53 -8.40 14.54
C LEU A 241 -12.30 -9.21 14.99
N ARG A 242 -11.89 -10.20 14.19
CA ARG A 242 -10.76 -11.09 14.49
C ARG A 242 -9.49 -10.73 13.76
N ARG A 243 -9.62 -10.29 12.51
CA ARG A 243 -8.51 -9.76 11.70
C ARG A 243 -9.06 -8.93 10.53
N VAL A 244 -8.16 -8.18 9.90
CA VAL A 244 -8.41 -7.51 8.62
C VAL A 244 -7.38 -8.01 7.61
N THR A 245 -7.82 -8.32 6.40
CA THR A 245 -6.92 -8.73 5.31
C THR A 245 -7.17 -7.85 4.09
N PRO A 246 -6.18 -7.70 3.18
CA PRO A 246 -6.46 -7.09 1.89
C PRO A 246 -7.60 -7.84 1.21
N ALA A 247 -8.59 -7.13 0.66
CA ALA A 247 -9.61 -7.74 -0.16
C ALA A 247 -9.00 -8.38 -1.41
N ALA A 248 -9.66 -9.42 -1.95
CA ALA A 248 -9.27 -9.97 -3.23
C ALA A 248 -9.23 -8.84 -4.28
N PRO A 249 -8.13 -8.71 -5.03
CA PRO A 249 -7.99 -7.62 -5.96
C PRO A 249 -9.06 -7.72 -7.07
N ALA A 250 -9.87 -6.67 -7.23
CA ALA A 250 -10.67 -6.50 -8.43
C ALA A 250 -9.75 -6.19 -9.64
N ALA A 251 -10.30 -6.21 -10.85
CA ALA A 251 -9.51 -5.87 -12.04
C ALA A 251 -8.79 -4.52 -11.86
N GLY A 252 -7.48 -4.51 -12.00
CA GLY A 252 -6.63 -3.33 -11.82
C GLY A 252 -6.24 -2.99 -10.37
N GLU A 253 -6.69 -3.73 -9.37
CA GLU A 253 -6.27 -3.55 -7.97
C GLU A 253 -5.15 -4.52 -7.58
N LYS A 254 -4.35 -4.15 -6.58
CA LYS A 254 -3.22 -4.98 -6.15
C LYS A 254 -3.45 -5.70 -4.81
N GLY A 255 -4.59 -5.50 -4.15
CA GLY A 255 -4.89 -6.09 -2.84
C GLY A 255 -3.80 -5.75 -1.82
N LEU A 256 -3.68 -4.49 -1.45
CA LEU A 256 -2.64 -3.97 -0.57
C LEU A 256 -3.27 -3.33 0.66
N LEU A 257 -2.64 -3.53 1.81
CA LEU A 257 -2.88 -2.78 3.04
C LEU A 257 -1.54 -2.34 3.64
N CYS A 258 -1.60 -1.38 4.55
CA CYS A 258 -0.47 -1.02 5.42
C CYS A 258 -0.69 -1.54 6.84
N ALA A 259 0.26 -1.29 7.72
CA ALA A 259 0.17 -1.68 9.14
C ALA A 259 -1.13 -1.19 9.80
N ARG A 260 -1.53 0.06 9.54
CA ARG A 260 -2.77 0.63 10.11
C ARG A 260 -4.01 -0.14 9.65
N GLY A 261 -4.13 -0.42 8.34
CA GLY A 261 -5.27 -1.15 7.79
C GLY A 261 -5.30 -2.61 8.23
N GLN A 262 -4.16 -3.29 8.29
CA GLN A 262 -4.11 -4.72 8.60
C GLN A 262 -4.12 -5.02 10.10
N PHE A 263 -3.47 -4.22 10.94
CA PHE A 263 -3.29 -4.50 12.36
C PHE A 263 -3.93 -3.46 13.29
N GLY A 264 -4.31 -2.27 12.79
CA GLY A 264 -4.85 -1.17 13.60
C GLY A 264 -6.29 -1.38 14.08
N TRP A 265 -6.99 -2.41 13.61
CA TRP A 265 -8.38 -2.70 13.93
C TRP A 265 -8.66 -2.93 15.42
N ARG A 266 -7.63 -3.27 16.20
CA ARG A 266 -7.77 -3.43 17.66
C ARG A 266 -8.20 -2.16 18.39
N ALA A 267 -8.02 -0.99 17.77
CA ALA A 267 -8.55 0.25 18.30
C ALA A 267 -10.07 0.21 18.47
N PHE A 268 -10.79 -0.57 17.65
CA PHE A 268 -12.24 -0.74 17.77
C PHE A 268 -12.66 -1.54 19.01
N GLU A 269 -11.79 -2.38 19.54
CA GLU A 269 -12.02 -3.19 20.74
C GLU A 269 -11.24 -2.66 21.97
N SER A 270 -10.71 -1.45 21.90
CA SER A 270 -9.98 -0.85 23.00
C SER A 270 -10.88 -0.69 24.23
N PRO A 271 -10.44 -1.11 25.43
CA PRO A 271 -11.18 -0.86 26.66
C PRO A 271 -11.43 0.62 26.95
N SER A 272 -10.60 1.51 26.39
CA SER A 272 -10.75 2.95 26.53
C SER A 272 -11.76 3.56 25.55
N ARG A 273 -12.29 2.76 24.60
CA ARG A 273 -13.33 3.22 23.68
C ARG A 273 -14.62 3.49 24.46
N LEU A 274 -15.21 4.66 24.25
CA LEU A 274 -16.51 4.97 24.82
C LEU A 274 -17.58 4.07 24.20
N GLY A 275 -18.18 3.20 25.01
CA GLY A 275 -19.26 2.30 24.62
C GLY A 275 -20.64 2.91 24.81
N THR A 276 -20.76 3.88 25.71
CA THR A 276 -21.98 4.58 26.07
C THR A 276 -21.75 6.09 26.07
N PRO A 277 -22.78 6.90 25.82
CA PRO A 277 -22.70 8.34 26.00
C PRO A 277 -22.36 8.71 27.42
N GLN A 278 -21.75 9.88 27.60
CA GLN A 278 -21.44 10.43 28.92
C GLN A 278 -21.98 11.85 29.02
N VAL A 279 -22.61 12.15 30.16
CA VAL A 279 -23.12 13.49 30.50
C VAL A 279 -22.43 13.98 31.76
N ARG A 280 -22.06 15.27 31.78
CA ARG A 280 -21.44 15.89 32.95
C ARG A 280 -22.49 16.17 34.03
N ARG A 281 -22.32 15.54 35.20
CA ARG A 281 -23.13 15.78 36.40
C ARG A 281 -22.18 16.05 37.57
N ASP A 282 -22.42 17.08 38.34
CA ASP A 282 -21.61 17.47 39.50
C ASP A 282 -20.11 17.56 39.20
N GLY A 283 -19.78 18.14 38.04
CA GLY A 283 -18.39 18.31 37.60
C GLY A 283 -17.73 17.06 36.96
N ALA A 284 -18.31 15.86 37.10
CA ALA A 284 -17.77 14.61 36.56
C ALA A 284 -18.57 14.07 35.37
N LEU A 285 -17.88 13.45 34.42
CA LEU A 285 -18.53 12.69 33.34
C LEU A 285 -19.08 11.38 33.89
N ARG A 286 -20.35 11.08 33.66
CA ARG A 286 -21.05 9.86 34.05
C ARG A 286 -21.74 9.24 32.85
N GLU A 287 -21.79 7.93 32.81
CA GLU A 287 -22.54 7.19 31.79
C GLU A 287 -24.00 7.61 31.77
N ALA A 288 -24.57 7.71 30.59
CA ALA A 288 -25.94 8.08 30.33
C ALA A 288 -26.54 7.25 29.19
N GLY A 289 -27.85 7.11 29.19
CA GLY A 289 -28.58 6.55 28.04
C GLY A 289 -28.53 7.51 26.84
N TRP A 290 -28.74 6.98 25.63
CA TRP A 290 -28.76 7.79 24.40
C TRP A 290 -29.84 8.90 24.45
N ASP A 291 -31.04 8.60 24.91
CA ASP A 291 -32.14 9.59 25.01
C ASP A 291 -31.77 10.73 25.95
N GLU A 292 -31.17 10.43 27.07
CA GLU A 292 -30.69 11.43 28.02
C GLU A 292 -29.59 12.31 27.42
N ALA A 293 -28.58 11.69 26.80
CA ALA A 293 -27.46 12.40 26.21
C ALA A 293 -27.90 13.32 25.06
N VAL A 294 -28.75 12.80 24.17
CA VAL A 294 -29.30 13.57 23.04
C VAL A 294 -30.16 14.73 23.55
N ASN A 295 -31.04 14.49 24.52
CA ASN A 295 -31.86 15.55 25.11
C ASN A 295 -31.04 16.62 25.83
N HIS A 296 -29.97 16.21 26.52
CA HIS A 296 -29.02 17.14 27.15
C HIS A 296 -28.34 18.02 26.12
N ALA A 297 -27.79 17.43 25.06
CA ALA A 297 -27.16 18.16 23.98
C ALA A 297 -28.12 19.09 23.23
N ALA A 298 -29.32 18.60 22.90
CA ALA A 298 -30.35 19.40 22.24
C ALA A 298 -30.77 20.63 23.05
N LYS A 299 -31.01 20.48 24.37
CA LYS A 299 -31.34 21.59 25.27
C LYS A 299 -30.19 22.62 25.33
N ALA A 300 -28.94 22.18 25.41
CA ALA A 300 -27.78 23.06 25.44
C ALA A 300 -27.65 23.85 24.12
N LEU A 301 -27.74 23.17 22.98
CA LEU A 301 -27.67 23.81 21.66
C LEU A 301 -28.83 24.81 21.44
N ASP A 302 -30.08 24.44 21.83
CA ASP A 302 -31.23 25.31 21.69
C ASP A 302 -31.12 26.55 22.60
N ALA A 303 -30.60 26.41 23.81
CA ALA A 303 -30.34 27.55 24.70
C ALA A 303 -29.32 28.54 24.08
N VAL A 304 -28.22 28.05 23.52
CA VAL A 304 -27.24 28.88 22.82
C VAL A 304 -27.86 29.54 21.59
N ARG A 305 -28.59 28.78 20.78
CA ARG A 305 -29.25 29.28 19.59
C ARG A 305 -30.26 30.41 19.92
N ARG A 306 -31.04 30.26 20.99
CA ARG A 306 -32.01 31.29 21.40
C ARG A 306 -31.36 32.55 21.95
N SER A 307 -30.24 32.42 22.68
CA SER A 307 -29.59 33.57 23.32
C SER A 307 -28.60 34.30 22.42
N HIS A 308 -27.97 33.59 21.49
CA HIS A 308 -26.85 34.13 20.69
C HIS A 308 -27.04 33.95 19.16
N GLY A 309 -28.09 33.30 18.72
CA GLY A 309 -28.33 33.00 17.29
C GLY A 309 -27.64 31.74 16.81
N ALA A 310 -28.07 31.25 15.63
CA ALA A 310 -27.52 30.04 15.03
C ALA A 310 -26.04 30.16 14.66
N GLU A 311 -25.58 31.34 14.27
CA GLU A 311 -24.20 31.62 13.87
C GLU A 311 -23.18 31.48 15.00
N SER A 312 -23.62 31.42 16.26
CA SER A 312 -22.75 31.19 17.42
C SER A 312 -22.44 29.70 17.65
N ILE A 313 -23.04 28.79 16.88
CA ILE A 313 -22.83 27.34 16.98
C ILE A 313 -21.97 26.88 15.80
N ALA A 314 -20.73 26.46 16.08
CA ALA A 314 -19.84 25.88 15.09
C ALA A 314 -19.88 24.35 15.15
N LEU A 315 -19.94 23.70 13.98
CA LEU A 315 -19.81 22.26 13.84
C LEU A 315 -18.40 21.94 13.30
N LEU A 316 -17.65 21.13 14.05
CA LEU A 316 -16.38 20.59 13.60
C LEU A 316 -16.52 19.10 13.36
N THR A 317 -16.22 18.65 12.16
CA THR A 317 -16.32 17.24 11.77
C THR A 317 -14.93 16.66 11.54
N ALA A 318 -14.81 15.34 11.66
CA ALA A 318 -13.61 14.62 11.27
C ALA A 318 -13.62 14.30 9.77
N ASP A 319 -12.44 14.09 9.18
CA ASP A 319 -12.32 13.74 7.76
C ASP A 319 -12.52 12.23 7.48
N HIS A 320 -12.82 11.47 8.52
CA HIS A 320 -13.10 10.02 8.44
C HIS A 320 -14.59 9.69 8.30
N LEU A 321 -15.42 10.71 8.10
CA LEU A 321 -16.84 10.52 7.91
C LEU A 321 -17.14 9.86 6.58
N THR A 322 -18.18 9.02 6.54
CA THR A 322 -18.77 8.59 5.27
C THR A 322 -19.47 9.77 4.58
N THR A 323 -19.76 9.63 3.29
CA THR A 323 -20.52 10.65 2.55
C THR A 323 -21.90 10.88 3.16
N GLU A 324 -22.54 9.81 3.64
CA GLU A 324 -23.84 9.83 4.30
C GLU A 324 -23.81 10.59 5.63
N GLU A 325 -22.79 10.34 6.45
CA GLU A 325 -22.58 11.06 7.72
C GLU A 325 -22.31 12.55 7.46
N ALA A 326 -21.46 12.88 6.49
CA ALA A 326 -21.21 14.27 6.11
C ALA A 326 -22.48 14.98 5.63
N ALA A 327 -23.31 14.30 4.83
CA ALA A 327 -24.61 14.82 4.37
C ALA A 327 -25.56 15.01 5.55
N ALA A 328 -25.59 14.09 6.52
CA ALA A 328 -26.43 14.21 7.73
C ALA A 328 -26.02 15.41 8.58
N TRP A 329 -24.71 15.65 8.77
CA TRP A 329 -24.22 16.84 9.48
C TRP A 329 -24.56 18.15 8.75
N ALA A 330 -24.46 18.17 7.42
CA ALA A 330 -24.84 19.32 6.62
C ALA A 330 -26.36 19.60 6.73
N ALA A 331 -27.21 18.56 6.71
CA ALA A 331 -28.65 18.67 6.91
C ALA A 331 -28.98 19.15 8.33
N PHE A 332 -28.33 18.58 9.35
CA PHE A 332 -28.51 19.01 10.74
C PHE A 332 -28.21 20.50 10.94
N ARG A 333 -27.10 20.98 10.36
CA ARG A 333 -26.75 22.41 10.36
C ARG A 333 -27.84 23.27 9.72
N ARG A 334 -28.26 22.90 8.51
CA ARG A 334 -29.22 23.68 7.73
C ARG A 334 -30.64 23.64 8.33
N ASP A 335 -31.14 22.44 8.61
CA ASP A 335 -32.54 22.19 8.88
C ASP A 335 -32.89 22.28 10.39
N THR A 336 -31.93 21.93 11.26
CA THR A 336 -32.15 21.92 12.71
C THR A 336 -31.57 23.14 13.41
N LEU A 337 -30.30 23.51 13.12
CA LEU A 337 -29.67 24.66 13.77
C LEU A 337 -30.04 25.99 13.10
N GLY A 338 -30.37 25.97 11.80
CA GLY A 338 -30.75 27.16 11.05
C GLY A 338 -29.56 27.98 10.57
N GLY A 339 -28.31 27.47 10.66
CA GLY A 339 -27.09 28.16 10.23
C GLY A 339 -25.86 27.77 11.03
N GLY A 340 -24.89 28.68 11.09
CA GLY A 340 -23.62 28.52 11.78
C GLY A 340 -22.49 27.94 10.90
N PRO A 341 -21.22 28.14 11.27
CA PRO A 341 -20.08 27.61 10.54
C PRO A 341 -20.00 26.08 10.67
N ILE A 342 -19.64 25.41 9.57
CA ILE A 342 -19.32 23.98 9.53
C ILE A 342 -17.97 23.81 8.85
N GLY A 343 -17.12 22.99 9.41
CA GLY A 343 -15.82 22.67 8.85
C GLY A 343 -15.30 21.34 9.35
N SER A 344 -14.24 20.85 8.73
CA SER A 344 -13.42 19.79 9.27
C SER A 344 -12.03 20.35 9.62
N ILE A 345 -11.28 19.61 10.41
CA ILE A 345 -9.92 20.00 10.80
C ILE A 345 -9.03 20.21 9.56
N GLN A 346 -9.32 19.51 8.46
CA GLN A 346 -8.57 19.59 7.19
C GLN A 346 -9.29 20.41 6.10
N ALA A 347 -10.45 20.98 6.38
CA ALA A 347 -11.33 21.59 5.38
C ALA A 347 -10.74 22.82 4.65
N GLY A 348 -9.80 23.54 5.27
CA GLY A 348 -9.25 24.76 4.67
C GLY A 348 -8.62 24.52 3.29
N GLY A 349 -7.84 23.44 3.17
CA GLY A 349 -7.25 23.01 1.90
C GLY A 349 -8.28 22.50 0.90
N TYR A 350 -9.20 21.65 1.33
CA TYR A 350 -10.25 21.10 0.47
C TYR A 350 -11.11 22.18 -0.18
N ARG A 351 -11.53 23.16 0.60
CA ARG A 351 -12.33 24.26 0.09
C ARG A 351 -11.62 24.99 -1.06
N ARG A 352 -10.35 25.31 -0.86
CA ARG A 352 -9.55 25.99 -1.86
C ARG A 352 -9.40 25.18 -3.14
N ILE A 353 -9.17 23.85 -2.99
CA ILE A 353 -9.11 22.95 -4.15
C ILE A 353 -10.43 22.90 -4.88
N LEU A 354 -11.55 22.72 -4.17
CA LEU A 354 -12.86 22.66 -4.79
C LEU A 354 -13.20 23.96 -5.49
N GLU A 355 -12.81 25.12 -4.95
CA GLU A 355 -12.95 26.43 -5.60
C GLU A 355 -12.14 26.51 -6.90
N ILE A 356 -10.90 26.02 -6.89
CA ILE A 356 -10.02 25.97 -8.06
C ILE A 356 -10.59 25.00 -9.10
N LEU A 357 -10.98 23.80 -8.68
CA LEU A 357 -11.56 22.78 -9.54
C LEU A 357 -12.89 23.25 -10.16
N ALA A 358 -13.74 23.91 -9.38
CA ALA A 358 -14.99 24.48 -9.86
C ALA A 358 -14.78 25.67 -10.81
N GLY A 359 -13.66 26.40 -10.64
CA GLY A 359 -13.27 27.49 -11.52
C GLY A 359 -12.67 27.04 -12.86
N ALA A 360 -12.21 25.82 -12.95
CA ALA A 360 -11.62 25.23 -14.16
C ALA A 360 -12.70 24.84 -15.18
N ARG A 361 -13.27 25.83 -15.88
CA ARG A 361 -14.29 25.61 -16.92
C ARG A 361 -13.72 24.75 -18.05
N GLY A 362 -14.36 23.62 -18.34
CA GLY A 362 -14.00 22.72 -19.44
C GLY A 362 -12.98 21.64 -19.10
N ALA A 363 -12.38 21.67 -17.92
CA ALA A 363 -11.50 20.61 -17.45
C ALA A 363 -12.31 19.47 -16.79
N ARG A 364 -12.08 18.24 -17.19
CA ARG A 364 -12.54 17.07 -16.44
C ARG A 364 -11.60 16.86 -15.26
N VAL A 365 -11.96 17.41 -14.11
CA VAL A 365 -11.26 17.10 -12.87
C VAL A 365 -11.87 15.84 -12.30
N ALA A 366 -11.17 14.74 -12.43
CA ALA A 366 -11.53 13.48 -11.78
C ALA A 366 -10.53 13.22 -10.65
N GLY A 367 -11.03 12.76 -9.51
CA GLY A 367 -10.15 12.16 -8.52
C GLY A 367 -9.51 10.92 -9.13
N GLY A 368 -8.17 10.86 -9.15
CA GLY A 368 -7.46 9.68 -9.63
C GLY A 368 -7.61 8.51 -8.67
N THR A 369 -7.58 7.32 -9.21
CA THR A 369 -7.57 6.07 -8.45
C THR A 369 -6.20 5.41 -8.54
N PRO A 370 -5.84 4.48 -7.65
CA PRO A 370 -4.63 3.68 -7.80
C PRO A 370 -4.51 2.92 -9.12
N ARG A 371 -5.63 2.72 -9.85
CA ARG A 371 -5.65 2.09 -11.18
C ARG A 371 -5.03 2.98 -12.24
N ASP A 372 -5.30 4.27 -12.15
CA ASP A 372 -4.83 5.24 -13.13
C ASP A 372 -3.30 5.30 -13.17
N LEU A 373 -2.65 5.00 -12.03
CA LEU A 373 -1.20 4.89 -11.94
C LEU A 373 -0.63 3.83 -12.91
N ASP A 374 -1.35 2.74 -13.17
CA ASP A 374 -0.86 1.68 -14.06
C ASP A 374 -0.73 2.16 -15.53
N GLU A 375 -1.49 3.16 -15.92
CA GLU A 375 -1.49 3.77 -17.25
C GLU A 375 -0.49 4.93 -17.39
N ALA A 376 0.00 5.45 -16.25
CA ALA A 376 0.96 6.55 -16.25
C ALA A 376 2.33 6.11 -16.79
N GLU A 377 2.97 6.98 -17.56
CA GLU A 377 4.37 6.85 -17.98
C GLU A 377 5.29 7.63 -17.05
N ALA A 378 4.82 8.76 -16.53
CA ALA A 378 5.51 9.54 -15.52
C ALA A 378 4.60 9.86 -14.33
N LEU A 379 5.19 9.95 -13.13
CA LEU A 379 4.53 10.33 -11.89
C LEU A 379 5.33 11.46 -11.23
N VAL A 380 4.67 12.56 -10.94
CA VAL A 380 5.23 13.62 -10.10
C VAL A 380 4.55 13.62 -8.75
N VAL A 381 5.32 13.42 -7.68
CA VAL A 381 4.86 13.50 -6.30
C VAL A 381 5.29 14.86 -5.74
N LEU A 382 4.31 15.69 -5.38
CA LEU A 382 4.55 17.02 -4.81
C LEU A 382 4.31 16.98 -3.30
N GLY A 383 5.33 17.34 -2.53
CA GLY A 383 5.32 17.35 -1.09
C GLY A 383 6.00 16.12 -0.46
N GLY A 384 6.72 16.34 0.62
CA GLY A 384 7.40 15.28 1.38
C GLY A 384 6.44 14.45 2.23
N GLY A 385 6.82 13.21 2.55
CA GLY A 385 6.06 12.35 3.44
C GLY A 385 4.84 11.68 2.82
N ALA A 386 4.71 11.69 1.50
CA ALA A 386 3.56 11.10 0.80
C ALA A 386 3.34 9.63 1.15
N ALA A 387 4.42 8.84 1.20
CA ALA A 387 4.35 7.42 1.53
C ALA A 387 4.21 7.15 3.04
N GLU A 388 4.59 8.08 3.88
CA GLU A 388 4.43 8.02 5.33
C GLU A 388 2.97 8.29 5.74
N LEU A 389 2.34 9.26 5.11
CA LEU A 389 0.92 9.57 5.31
C LEU A 389 0.00 8.51 4.68
N HIS A 390 0.38 8.04 3.50
CA HIS A 390 -0.34 7.05 2.71
C HIS A 390 0.55 5.82 2.43
N PRO A 391 0.82 4.96 3.42
CA PRO A 391 1.86 3.93 3.30
C PRO A 391 1.69 2.94 2.15
N VAL A 392 0.47 2.74 1.64
CA VAL A 392 0.22 1.88 0.47
C VAL A 392 0.69 2.53 -0.83
N LEU A 393 0.93 3.84 -0.86
CA LEU A 393 1.51 4.51 -2.02
C LEU A 393 2.88 3.94 -2.38
N LYS A 394 3.72 3.63 -1.39
CA LYS A 394 5.05 3.06 -1.60
C LYS A 394 5.03 1.77 -2.44
N PRO A 395 4.31 0.69 -2.04
CA PRO A 395 4.23 -0.51 -2.87
C PRO A 395 3.49 -0.29 -4.20
N LEU A 396 2.57 0.66 -4.30
CA LEU A 396 1.94 1.02 -5.57
C LEU A 396 2.95 1.61 -6.55
N VAL A 397 3.72 2.61 -6.12
CA VAL A 397 4.76 3.27 -6.93
C VAL A 397 5.87 2.29 -7.29
N ASN A 398 6.38 1.52 -6.33
CA ASN A 398 7.40 0.50 -6.60
C ASN A 398 6.93 -0.53 -7.65
N GLY A 399 5.69 -1.01 -7.51
CA GLY A 399 5.11 -1.96 -8.46
C GLY A 399 4.86 -1.35 -9.85
N TRP A 400 4.58 -0.04 -9.92
CA TRP A 400 4.42 0.69 -11.16
C TRP A 400 5.77 0.90 -11.87
N MET A 401 6.80 1.35 -11.17
CA MET A 401 8.15 1.54 -11.72
C MET A 401 8.76 0.27 -12.32
N ARG A 402 8.29 -0.91 -11.92
CA ARG A 402 8.78 -2.20 -12.45
C ARG A 402 8.16 -2.61 -13.78
N LYS A 403 7.14 -1.89 -14.25
CA LYS A 403 6.43 -2.23 -15.50
C LYS A 403 7.10 -1.70 -16.77
N GLY A 404 8.31 -1.21 -16.69
CA GLY A 404 9.06 -0.68 -17.83
C GLY A 404 9.77 0.64 -17.49
N ASP A 405 10.16 1.39 -18.49
CA ASP A 405 10.77 2.70 -18.32
C ASP A 405 9.70 3.69 -17.82
N LYS A 406 9.76 3.98 -16.53
CA LYS A 406 8.84 4.86 -15.82
C LYS A 406 9.62 5.95 -15.11
N ASP A 407 9.17 7.18 -15.22
CA ASP A 407 9.80 8.31 -14.56
C ASP A 407 9.03 8.73 -13.30
N LEU A 408 9.75 8.72 -12.17
CA LEU A 408 9.27 9.21 -10.89
C LEU A 408 10.02 10.48 -10.50
N ALA A 409 9.34 11.60 -10.49
CA ALA A 409 9.83 12.82 -9.86
C ALA A 409 9.23 12.96 -8.46
N VAL A 410 10.07 13.23 -7.47
CA VAL A 410 9.62 13.53 -6.11
C VAL A 410 10.14 14.90 -5.72
N VAL A 411 9.21 15.83 -5.54
CA VAL A 411 9.49 17.22 -5.13
C VAL A 411 9.18 17.33 -3.65
N SER A 412 10.20 17.48 -2.83
CA SER A 412 9.99 17.58 -1.38
C SER A 412 11.02 18.51 -0.74
N SER A 413 10.70 19.00 0.45
CA SER A 413 11.63 19.84 1.21
C SER A 413 12.63 19.02 2.03
N TRP A 414 12.43 17.70 2.12
CA TRP A 414 13.32 16.76 2.78
C TRP A 414 13.26 15.39 2.11
N PRO A 415 14.34 14.59 2.15
CA PRO A 415 14.33 13.23 1.63
C PRO A 415 13.32 12.36 2.37
N ASP A 416 12.44 11.70 1.63
CA ASP A 416 11.47 10.72 2.13
C ASP A 416 11.70 9.32 1.54
N THR A 417 10.80 8.41 1.81
CA THR A 417 10.91 7.02 1.33
C THR A 417 10.84 6.91 -0.20
N LEU A 418 10.05 7.77 -0.87
CA LEU A 418 9.92 7.76 -2.33
C LEU A 418 11.10 8.45 -3.01
N THR A 419 11.69 9.47 -2.39
CA THR A 419 12.87 10.20 -2.90
C THR A 419 14.03 9.26 -3.21
N ARG A 420 14.22 8.20 -2.41
CA ARG A 420 15.28 7.21 -2.64
C ARG A 420 15.10 6.37 -3.92
N ARG A 421 13.90 6.35 -4.47
CA ARG A 421 13.53 5.59 -5.66
C ARG A 421 13.23 6.47 -6.86
N ALA A 422 13.19 7.77 -6.65
CA ALA A 422 12.91 8.73 -7.69
C ALA A 422 13.99 8.70 -8.78
N THR A 423 13.57 8.72 -10.04
CA THR A 423 14.46 8.98 -11.19
C THR A 423 14.88 10.45 -11.19
N LEU A 424 14.04 11.31 -10.61
CA LEU A 424 14.30 12.75 -10.46
C LEU A 424 13.94 13.20 -9.03
N PRO A 425 14.85 13.07 -8.05
CA PRO A 425 14.66 13.64 -6.73
C PRO A 425 14.93 15.13 -6.73
N LEU A 426 13.93 15.94 -6.39
CA LEU A 426 14.02 17.40 -6.35
C LEU A 426 13.81 17.90 -4.93
N THR A 427 14.83 18.59 -4.41
CA THR A 427 14.73 19.22 -3.08
C THR A 427 14.41 20.69 -3.25
N VAL A 428 13.23 21.12 -2.82
CA VAL A 428 12.75 22.48 -2.91
C VAL A 428 12.52 23.02 -1.51
N ALA A 429 13.01 24.22 -1.22
CA ALA A 429 12.79 24.82 0.08
C ALA A 429 11.27 25.01 0.36
N PRO A 430 10.81 24.89 1.61
CA PRO A 430 9.39 24.88 1.95
C PRO A 430 8.59 26.06 1.36
N GLY A 431 9.15 27.26 1.34
CA GLY A 431 8.49 28.46 0.80
C GLY A 431 8.49 28.57 -0.73
N LEU A 432 9.21 27.68 -1.45
CA LEU A 432 9.39 27.75 -2.90
C LEU A 432 8.62 26.68 -3.69
N VAL A 433 7.86 25.83 -3.03
CA VAL A 433 7.14 24.73 -3.70
C VAL A 433 6.08 25.27 -4.66
N GLU A 434 5.37 26.34 -4.28
CA GLU A 434 4.35 26.97 -5.12
C GLU A 434 4.97 27.59 -6.38
N GLU A 435 6.05 28.32 -6.23
CA GLU A 435 6.80 28.92 -7.33
C GLU A 435 7.36 27.84 -8.27
N PHE A 436 7.95 26.79 -7.70
CA PHE A 436 8.40 25.62 -8.46
C PHE A 436 7.27 25.01 -9.30
N CYS A 437 6.10 24.81 -8.72
CA CYS A 437 4.96 24.24 -9.41
C CYS A 437 4.46 25.15 -10.54
N ALA A 438 4.44 26.47 -10.32
CA ALA A 438 4.04 27.43 -11.34
C ALA A 438 4.98 27.38 -12.56
N GLU A 439 6.28 27.40 -12.30
CA GLU A 439 7.30 27.30 -13.35
C GLU A 439 7.28 25.96 -14.09
N LEU A 440 7.06 24.85 -13.35
CA LEU A 440 6.93 23.52 -13.94
C LEU A 440 5.72 23.43 -14.88
N LEU A 441 4.57 23.95 -14.46
CA LEU A 441 3.36 24.00 -15.30
C LEU A 441 3.57 24.84 -16.56
N GLU A 442 4.19 25.99 -16.41
CA GLU A 442 4.50 26.85 -17.54
C GLU A 442 5.46 26.15 -18.52
N ALA A 443 6.46 25.44 -18.00
CA ALA A 443 7.42 24.68 -18.80
C ALA A 443 6.80 23.47 -19.52
N LEU A 444 5.78 22.84 -18.93
CA LEU A 444 5.03 21.73 -19.51
C LEU A 444 3.95 22.22 -20.51
N GLY A 445 3.73 23.53 -20.64
CA GLY A 445 2.77 24.11 -21.56
C GLY A 445 3.10 23.84 -23.04
N PRO A 446 2.07 23.80 -23.92
CA PRO A 446 2.22 23.36 -25.32
C PRO A 446 3.06 24.29 -26.20
N GLU A 447 3.25 25.52 -25.81
CA GLU A 447 3.91 26.53 -26.64
C GLU A 447 5.41 26.71 -26.36
N ARG A 448 5.96 26.09 -25.31
CA ARG A 448 7.36 26.26 -24.96
C ARG A 448 8.27 25.17 -25.53
N THR A 449 9.34 25.60 -26.17
CA THR A 449 10.37 24.74 -26.77
C THR A 449 11.62 24.58 -25.91
N LYS A 450 11.75 25.35 -24.82
CA LYS A 450 12.90 25.32 -23.90
C LYS A 450 12.42 25.47 -22.46
N PRO A 451 13.06 24.76 -21.50
CA PRO A 451 12.78 24.97 -20.10
C PRO A 451 13.13 26.41 -19.71
N PRO A 452 12.32 27.05 -18.86
CA PRO A 452 12.68 28.35 -18.28
C PRO A 452 14.04 28.23 -17.55
N ALA A 453 14.87 29.26 -17.64
CA ALA A 453 16.15 29.29 -16.91
C ALA A 453 15.94 29.13 -15.40
N GLU A 454 14.77 29.51 -14.90
CA GLU A 454 14.35 29.41 -13.50
C GLU A 454 14.26 27.98 -13.01
N LEU A 455 13.83 27.02 -13.83
CA LEU A 455 13.79 25.60 -13.42
C LEU A 455 15.16 25.00 -13.17
N ALA A 456 16.21 25.54 -13.77
CA ALA A 456 17.58 25.07 -13.54
C ALA A 456 18.00 25.23 -12.06
N ARG A 457 17.51 26.25 -11.36
CA ARG A 457 17.75 26.44 -9.92
C ARG A 457 17.17 25.33 -9.03
N PHE A 458 16.16 24.60 -9.54
CA PHE A 458 15.57 23.44 -8.87
C PHE A 458 16.16 22.12 -9.35
N GLY A 459 17.22 22.13 -10.17
CA GLY A 459 17.87 20.93 -10.69
C GLY A 459 17.12 20.29 -11.86
N ILE A 460 16.17 20.98 -12.47
CA ILE A 460 15.50 20.53 -13.69
C ILE A 460 16.21 21.12 -14.91
N ASP A 461 16.94 20.26 -15.60
CA ASP A 461 17.48 20.56 -16.92
C ASP A 461 16.51 20.15 -18.04
N SER A 462 16.87 20.43 -19.27
CA SER A 462 16.07 20.06 -20.45
C SER A 462 15.87 18.53 -20.56
N CYS A 463 16.82 17.73 -20.09
CA CYS A 463 16.76 16.28 -20.12
C CYS A 463 15.76 15.75 -19.08
N ALA A 464 15.79 16.30 -17.86
CA ALA A 464 14.84 15.98 -16.80
C ALA A 464 13.41 16.36 -17.21
N LEU A 465 13.23 17.53 -17.82
CA LEU A 465 11.93 17.99 -18.28
C LEU A 465 11.42 17.13 -19.47
N ALA A 466 12.30 16.71 -20.37
CA ALA A 466 11.95 15.81 -21.47
C ALA A 466 11.45 14.45 -20.96
N ARG A 467 12.08 13.90 -19.90
CA ARG A 467 11.60 12.67 -19.24
C ARG A 467 10.22 12.85 -18.65
N LEU A 468 9.97 13.94 -17.92
CA LEU A 468 8.67 14.23 -17.34
C LEU A 468 7.58 14.44 -18.40
N SER A 469 7.95 14.97 -19.57
CA SER A 469 7.03 15.17 -20.70
C SER A 469 6.90 13.95 -21.62
N GLY A 470 7.62 12.85 -21.33
CA GLY A 470 7.57 11.61 -22.12
C GLY A 470 8.15 11.72 -23.52
N ARG A 471 9.19 12.51 -23.74
CA ARG A 471 9.77 12.72 -25.07
C ARG A 471 11.27 12.52 -25.13
N GLU A 472 11.66 11.70 -26.08
CA GLU A 472 13.01 11.73 -26.65
C GLU A 472 13.10 12.88 -27.66
N GLY A 473 14.02 13.83 -27.41
CA GLY A 473 14.40 14.87 -28.37
C GLY A 473 13.77 16.24 -28.10
N THR A 474 14.56 17.21 -28.25
CA THR A 474 14.61 18.66 -28.06
C THR A 474 13.36 19.53 -28.28
N THR A 475 12.15 19.03 -28.38
CA THR A 475 10.95 19.84 -28.59
C THR A 475 9.88 19.55 -27.54
N LEU A 476 9.71 20.47 -26.61
CA LEU A 476 8.66 20.51 -25.59
C LEU A 476 7.28 20.86 -26.16
N ALA A 477 6.83 20.15 -27.20
CA ALA A 477 5.46 20.31 -27.67
C ALA A 477 4.62 19.18 -27.07
N CYS A 478 3.85 19.43 -26.03
CA CYS A 478 2.89 18.47 -25.48
C CYS A 478 1.76 18.23 -26.49
N ARG A 479 1.84 17.15 -27.26
CA ARG A 479 0.68 16.67 -28.03
C ARG A 479 -0.05 15.65 -27.17
N TYR A 480 -1.17 16.04 -26.60
CA TYR A 480 -1.94 15.27 -25.64
C TYR A 480 -2.95 14.30 -26.24
N SER A 481 -3.10 14.21 -27.57
CA SER A 481 -4.02 13.27 -28.20
C SER A 481 -3.49 11.83 -28.23
N ASP A 482 -2.14 11.64 -28.21
CA ASP A 482 -1.51 10.32 -28.28
C ASP A 482 -0.22 10.22 -27.45
N GLY A 483 -0.01 11.14 -26.51
CA GLY A 483 1.21 11.25 -25.70
C GLY A 483 1.10 10.63 -24.31
N PRO A 484 2.24 10.59 -23.56
CA PRO A 484 2.31 9.97 -22.26
C PRO A 484 1.36 10.62 -21.25
N ARG A 485 0.74 9.79 -20.41
CA ARG A 485 -0.13 10.22 -19.31
C ARG A 485 0.72 10.60 -18.11
N LEU A 486 0.70 11.87 -17.75
CA LEU A 486 1.35 12.40 -16.56
C LEU A 486 0.37 12.42 -15.39
N TYR A 487 0.78 11.83 -14.26
CA TYR A 487 0.02 11.87 -13.02
C TYR A 487 0.72 12.74 -11.99
N LEU A 488 -0.04 13.65 -11.40
CA LEU A 488 0.40 14.46 -10.27
C LEU A 488 -0.23 13.88 -9.00
N PHE A 489 0.60 13.41 -8.10
CA PHE A 489 0.17 13.00 -6.78
C PHE A 489 0.61 14.02 -5.74
N MET A 490 -0.35 14.69 -5.11
CA MET A 490 -0.11 15.66 -4.05
C MET A 490 -0.76 15.12 -2.77
N PRO A 491 0.03 14.58 -1.82
CA PRO A 491 -0.51 14.14 -0.55
C PRO A 491 -0.95 15.33 0.28
N PHE A 492 -2.02 15.16 1.05
CA PHE A 492 -2.36 16.13 2.08
C PHE A 492 -1.31 16.12 3.18
N LEU A 493 -0.60 17.20 3.33
CA LEU A 493 0.24 17.49 4.47
C LEU A 493 -0.46 18.57 5.29
N LEU A 494 -0.97 18.20 6.46
CA LEU A 494 -1.24 19.17 7.51
C LEU A 494 0.09 19.42 8.21
N ASP A 495 0.67 20.56 7.94
CA ASP A 495 1.64 21.13 8.85
C ASP A 495 0.86 21.99 9.83
N GLU A 496 0.52 21.41 10.98
CA GLU A 496 -0.24 22.07 12.04
C GLU A 496 0.49 23.31 12.57
N ALA A 497 1.82 23.33 12.49
CA ALA A 497 2.64 24.45 12.97
C ALA A 497 2.66 25.63 11.99
N ALA A 498 2.42 25.40 10.70
CA ALA A 498 2.52 26.42 9.65
C ALA A 498 1.20 26.74 8.93
N GLY A 499 0.09 26.07 9.29
CA GLY A 499 -1.22 26.27 8.63
C GLY A 499 -1.24 25.89 7.15
N ARG A 500 -0.41 24.95 6.71
CA ARG A 500 -0.24 24.55 5.31
C ARG A 500 -1.00 23.28 5.01
N VAL A 501 -1.70 23.26 3.89
CA VAL A 501 -2.43 22.10 3.39
C VAL A 501 -1.93 21.72 2.01
N ALA A 502 -1.49 20.47 1.85
CA ALA A 502 -1.15 19.91 0.55
C ALA A 502 -2.27 19.03 0.02
N VAL A 503 -2.51 19.10 -1.29
CA VAL A 503 -3.66 18.50 -1.95
C VAL A 503 -3.26 17.34 -2.83
N GLN A 504 -4.03 16.27 -2.78
CA GLN A 504 -3.91 15.18 -3.74
C GLN A 504 -4.76 15.50 -4.98
N VAL A 505 -4.14 15.68 -6.13
CA VAL A 505 -4.81 15.79 -7.42
C VAL A 505 -4.21 14.75 -8.36
N ALA A 506 -5.01 13.83 -8.85
CA ALA A 506 -4.63 12.99 -9.97
C ALA A 506 -5.17 13.62 -11.26
N VAL A 507 -4.29 13.91 -12.19
CA VAL A 507 -4.65 14.43 -13.51
C VAL A 507 -4.65 13.26 -14.49
N THR A 508 -5.82 12.93 -15.05
CA THR A 508 -5.99 11.88 -16.04
C THR A 508 -6.40 12.50 -17.37
N GLU A 509 -5.70 12.15 -18.43
CA GLU A 509 -5.94 12.47 -19.85
C GLU A 509 -5.52 13.85 -20.37
N GLY A 510 -4.94 13.80 -21.57
CA GLY A 510 -4.28 14.90 -22.28
C GLY A 510 -5.11 16.11 -22.66
N SER A 511 -6.40 16.13 -22.39
CA SER A 511 -7.28 17.29 -22.63
C SER A 511 -7.18 18.39 -21.56
N TYR A 512 -6.41 18.16 -20.49
CA TYR A 512 -6.28 19.11 -19.37
C TYR A 512 -5.40 20.31 -19.65
N PHE A 513 -4.60 20.23 -20.68
CA PHE A 513 -3.71 21.30 -21.11
C PHE A 513 -4.13 21.88 -22.45
N ASP A 514 -5.41 21.81 -22.77
CA ASP A 514 -5.95 22.63 -23.85
C ASP A 514 -5.72 24.10 -23.47
N THR A 515 -4.99 24.79 -24.30
CA THR A 515 -4.54 26.19 -24.13
C THR A 515 -5.67 27.19 -23.91
N THR A 516 -6.91 26.81 -24.18
CA THR A 516 -8.11 27.61 -23.91
C THR A 516 -8.59 27.53 -22.47
N ALA A 517 -8.20 26.50 -21.73
CA ALA A 517 -8.48 26.35 -20.30
C ALA A 517 -7.22 26.73 -19.51
N LYS A 518 -7.15 27.91 -18.96
CA LYS A 518 -6.16 28.27 -17.92
C LYS A 518 -6.44 27.43 -16.70
N THR A 519 -6.00 26.17 -16.72
CA THR A 519 -6.17 25.23 -15.63
C THR A 519 -5.11 25.54 -14.59
N THR A 520 -5.51 26.19 -13.53
CA THR A 520 -4.67 26.39 -12.37
C THR A 520 -4.81 25.13 -11.53
N LEU A 521 -3.77 24.29 -11.49
CA LEU A 521 -3.64 23.24 -10.49
C LEU A 521 -3.67 23.89 -9.10
N GLY A 522 -4.35 23.28 -8.15
CA GLY A 522 -4.53 23.84 -6.83
C GLY A 522 -3.23 23.99 -6.06
N TRP A 523 -3.03 25.12 -5.46
CA TRP A 523 -1.80 25.53 -4.80
C TRP A 523 -1.91 25.47 -3.29
N VAL A 524 -0.79 25.19 -2.66
CA VAL A 524 -0.61 25.40 -1.23
C VAL A 524 -0.41 26.90 -0.99
N VAL A 525 -1.30 27.52 -0.25
CA VAL A 525 -1.08 28.90 0.21
C VAL A 525 -0.13 28.86 1.40
N ALA A 526 1.05 29.43 1.27
CA ALA A 526 1.95 29.61 2.40
C ALA A 526 1.35 30.58 3.41
N ALA A 527 1.37 30.22 4.69
CA ALA A 527 1.13 31.19 5.74
C ALA A 527 2.29 32.22 5.76
N PRO A 528 2.05 33.48 6.17
CA PRO A 528 3.10 34.47 6.24
C PRO A 528 4.23 34.02 7.16
N GLU A 529 5.46 34.25 6.74
CA GLU A 529 6.68 33.89 7.46
C GLU A 529 6.73 34.50 8.86
N GLU A 530 6.86 33.67 9.88
CA GLU A 530 7.50 34.13 11.12
C GLU A 530 9.02 34.20 10.89
N PRO A 531 9.68 35.27 11.37
CA PRO A 531 11.11 35.44 11.16
C PRO A 531 11.88 34.30 11.84
N ALA A 532 12.77 33.68 11.09
CA ALA A 532 13.62 32.59 11.54
C ALA A 532 14.40 32.96 12.80
N ALA A 533 14.22 32.19 13.87
CA ALA A 533 15.04 32.31 15.08
C ALA A 533 16.52 32.05 14.75
N PRO A 534 17.47 32.84 15.31
CA PRO A 534 18.88 32.69 14.96
C PRO A 534 19.41 31.30 15.35
N ARG A 535 20.10 30.69 14.42
CA ARG A 535 20.80 29.40 14.63
C ARG A 535 21.80 29.56 15.78
N ARG A 536 21.63 28.78 16.82
CA ARG A 536 22.67 28.62 17.84
C ARG A 536 23.77 27.74 17.25
N ASP A 537 24.97 28.29 17.10
CA ASP A 537 26.18 27.58 16.70
C ASP A 537 26.44 26.45 17.71
N ARG A 538 26.54 25.24 17.23
CA ARG A 538 27.09 24.09 17.99
C ARG A 538 28.62 24.22 17.97
N PRO A 539 29.29 24.09 19.11
CA PRO A 539 30.76 24.08 19.12
C PRO A 539 31.27 22.83 18.42
N GLN A 540 32.25 23.04 17.56
CA GLN A 540 33.02 22.00 16.90
C GLN A 540 33.76 21.16 17.94
N GLN A 541 33.47 19.87 18.00
CA GLN A 541 34.31 18.93 18.76
C GLN A 541 35.51 18.55 17.90
N THR A 542 36.69 18.99 18.31
CA THR A 542 37.99 18.60 17.81
C THR A 542 38.26 17.14 18.18
N GLY A 543 38.71 16.36 17.20
CA GLY A 543 39.00 14.94 17.34
C GLY A 543 40.20 14.67 18.25
N GLY A 544 40.06 13.73 19.17
CA GLY A 544 41.11 13.06 19.90
C GLY A 544 41.13 11.57 19.57
N PRO A 545 42.30 10.89 19.68
CA PRO A 545 42.50 9.53 19.18
C PRO A 545 41.84 8.44 20.02
N PRO A 546 41.58 7.23 19.46
CA PRO A 546 40.79 6.20 20.10
C PRO A 546 41.52 5.53 21.27
N GLN A 547 40.88 5.51 22.44
CA GLN A 547 41.34 4.74 23.60
C GLN A 547 40.76 3.32 23.57
N LYS A 548 41.61 2.36 23.86
CA LYS A 548 41.35 0.92 23.98
C LYS A 548 40.43 0.62 25.17
N ARG A 549 39.46 -0.26 24.97
CA ARG A 549 38.60 -0.82 26.01
C ARG A 549 39.34 -1.90 26.82
N PRO A 550 39.18 -1.94 28.13
CA PRO A 550 39.49 -3.11 28.95
C PRO A 550 38.25 -4.06 29.05
N PRO A 551 38.45 -5.36 29.38
CA PRO A 551 37.40 -6.35 29.41
C PRO A 551 36.76 -6.51 30.81
N GLY A 552 35.47 -6.86 30.80
CA GLY A 552 34.83 -7.66 31.84
C GLY A 552 34.12 -6.90 32.97
N GLY A 553 32.84 -7.22 33.18
CA GLY A 553 32.19 -6.98 34.46
C GLY A 553 30.64 -6.91 34.42
N ALA A 554 30.04 -8.06 34.68
CA ALA A 554 28.84 -8.31 35.51
C ALA A 554 27.52 -7.50 35.29
N HIS A 555 26.50 -8.28 35.04
CA HIS A 555 25.06 -8.06 35.17
C HIS A 555 24.58 -7.10 36.27
N ARG A 556 23.71 -6.17 35.91
CA ARG A 556 22.62 -5.72 36.78
C ARG A 556 21.34 -5.55 35.97
N HIS A 557 20.29 -6.25 36.39
CA HIS A 557 18.90 -6.06 36.00
C HIS A 557 18.46 -4.65 36.39
N ILE A 558 17.93 -3.91 35.41
CA ILE A 558 17.07 -2.75 35.67
C ILE A 558 15.76 -3.02 34.95
N GLY A 559 14.71 -3.24 35.75
CA GLY A 559 13.34 -3.30 35.26
C GLY A 559 12.93 -1.92 34.76
N LEU A 560 12.40 -1.88 33.55
CA LEU A 560 11.69 -0.71 33.02
C LEU A 560 10.23 -1.04 32.86
N ASP A 561 9.46 -0.40 33.71
CA ASP A 561 8.01 -0.33 33.71
C ASP A 561 7.57 0.48 32.47
N HIS A 562 6.98 -0.15 31.46
CA HIS A 562 6.40 0.53 30.30
C HIS A 562 4.88 0.59 30.44
N ARG A 563 4.40 1.60 31.14
CA ARG A 563 3.10 2.19 30.88
C ARG A 563 3.31 3.51 30.15
N ALA A 564 3.03 3.52 28.86
CA ALA A 564 2.64 4.72 28.12
C ALA A 564 2.01 4.30 26.78
N SER A 565 0.77 4.53 26.67
CA SER A 565 -0.07 5.14 25.60
C SER A 565 0.41 4.99 24.13
N LEU A 566 -0.34 4.24 23.39
CA LEU A 566 -0.76 4.51 22.02
C LEU A 566 -2.27 4.40 21.93
#